data_c599692481bba5f2308f77c8491c9dc3
#
_entry.id   c599692481bba5f2308f77c8491c9dc3
#
_cell.length_a   1.000
_cell.length_b   1.000
_cell.length_c   1.000
_cell.angle_alpha   90.00
_cell.angle_beta   90.00
_cell.angle_gamma   90.00
#
_symmetry.space_group_name_H-M   'P 1'
#
loop_
_entity.id
_entity.type
_entity.pdbx_description
1 polymer ?
#
loop_
_entity_poly.entity_id
_entity_poly.type
_entity_poly.pdbx_seq_one_letter_code
_entity_poly.pdbx_strand_id
1 'polypeptide(L)' 'EETERLKREAFLAEIKDLQTRIQALQSCYDLETDFDLIDTYALELCSLERRYSYLIKKAKREKIRAF' A
#
# COMPACT_ATOMS: atom_id res chain seq x y z
N GLU A 1 17.67 20.28 1.97
CA GLU A 1 17.90 19.27 0.94
C GLU A 1 18.00 17.87 1.52
N GLU A 2 18.77 17.73 2.58
CA GLU A 2 18.87 16.44 3.27
C GLU A 2 17.53 16.03 3.84
N THR A 3 16.80 16.98 4.43
CA THR A 3 15.47 16.75 4.96
C THR A 3 14.49 16.34 3.86
N GLU A 4 14.55 17.00 2.71
CA GLU A 4 13.70 16.67 1.56
C GLU A 4 13.98 15.26 1.06
N ARG A 5 15.26 14.90 0.98
CA ARG A 5 15.64 13.56 0.54
C ARG A 5 15.13 12.49 1.52
N LEU A 6 15.29 12.74 2.82
CA LEU A 6 14.82 11.79 3.83
C LEU A 6 13.30 11.63 3.82
N LYS A 7 12.58 12.72 3.63
CA LYS A 7 11.12 12.67 3.53
C LYS A 7 10.68 11.86 2.32
N ARG A 8 11.34 12.03 1.20
CA ARG A 8 11.04 11.30 -0.03
C ARG A 8 11.31 9.81 0.16
N GLU A 9 12.46 9.48 0.75
CA GLU A 9 12.82 8.10 1.01
C GLU A 9 11.81 7.41 1.94
N ALA A 10 11.40 8.10 3.00
CA ALA A 10 10.41 7.58 3.93
C ALA A 10 9.07 7.36 3.23
N PHE A 11 8.67 8.29 2.37
CA PHE A 11 7.43 8.19 1.61
C PHE A 11 7.44 6.98 0.67
N LEU A 12 8.54 6.81 -0.05
CA LEU A 12 8.69 5.68 -0.98
C LEU A 12 8.75 4.35 -0.25
N ALA A 13 9.37 4.32 0.93
CA ALA A 13 9.41 3.12 1.76
C ALA A 13 8.00 2.74 2.23
N GLU A 14 7.16 3.73 2.56
CA GLU A 14 5.78 3.47 2.96
C GLU A 14 4.98 2.86 1.82
N ILE A 15 5.16 3.37 0.60
CA ILE A 15 4.48 2.82 -0.58
C ILE A 15 4.90 1.37 -0.81
N LYS A 16 6.19 1.10 -0.71
CA LYS A 16 6.71 -0.26 -0.90
C LYS A 16 6.18 -1.21 0.16
N ASP A 17 6.12 -0.75 1.41
CA ASP A 17 5.58 -1.54 2.52
C ASP A 17 4.11 -1.89 2.27
N LEU A 18 3.33 -0.93 1.77
CA LEU A 18 1.93 -1.19 1.41
C LEU A 18 1.80 -2.22 0.30
N GLN A 19 2.65 -2.13 -0.72
CA GLN A 19 2.66 -3.12 -1.80
C GLN A 19 2.89 -4.53 -1.25
N THR A 20 3.86 -4.66 -0.35
CA THR A 20 4.18 -5.94 0.28
C THR A 20 2.99 -6.47 1.09
N ARG A 21 2.35 -5.60 1.86
CA ARG A 21 1.20 -5.99 2.67
C ARG A 21 0.02 -6.41 1.80
N ILE A 22 -0.23 -5.68 0.73
CA ILE A 22 -1.32 -5.99 -0.21
C ILE A 22 -1.08 -7.36 -0.84
N GLN A 23 0.15 -7.65 -1.28
CA GLN A 23 0.48 -8.94 -1.87
C GLN A 23 0.30 -10.07 -0.88
N ALA A 24 0.77 -9.90 0.36
CA ALA A 24 0.64 -10.92 1.39
C ALA A 24 -0.83 -11.18 1.72
N LEU A 25 -1.61 -10.13 1.86
CA LEU A 25 -3.02 -10.23 2.18
C LEU A 25 -3.83 -10.83 1.02
N GLN A 26 -3.45 -10.49 -0.21
CA GLN A 26 -4.08 -11.07 -1.40
C GLN A 26 -3.85 -12.59 -1.44
N SER A 27 -2.66 -13.05 -1.08
CA SER A 27 -2.37 -14.47 -1.00
C SER A 27 -3.22 -15.15 0.06
N CYS A 28 -3.41 -14.53 1.22
CA CYS A 28 -4.28 -15.06 2.27
C CYS A 28 -5.73 -15.15 1.78
N TYR A 29 -6.20 -14.11 1.11
CA TYR A 29 -7.54 -14.05 0.57
C TYR A 29 -7.78 -15.18 -0.44
N ASP A 30 -6.81 -15.40 -1.33
CA ASP A 30 -6.95 -16.39 -2.39
C ASP A 30 -6.98 -17.82 -1.86
N LEU A 31 -6.39 -18.07 -0.69
CA LEU A 31 -6.32 -19.41 -0.11
C LEU A 31 -7.39 -19.67 0.95
N GLU A 32 -8.11 -18.64 1.36
CA GLU A 32 -9.05 -18.75 2.46
C GLU A 32 -10.37 -19.39 2.02
N THR A 33 -10.91 -20.26 2.88
CA THR A 33 -12.20 -20.93 2.63
C THR A 33 -13.28 -20.53 3.63
N ASP A 34 -12.90 -19.90 4.74
CA ASP A 34 -13.85 -19.43 5.75
C ASP A 34 -14.45 -18.10 5.30
N PHE A 35 -15.78 -18.04 5.15
CA PHE A 35 -16.45 -16.85 4.63
C PHE A 35 -16.23 -15.61 5.49
N ASP A 36 -16.20 -15.78 6.82
CA ASP A 36 -15.98 -14.63 7.70
C ASP A 36 -14.59 -14.05 7.52
N LEU A 37 -13.60 -14.91 7.33
CA LEU A 37 -12.23 -14.48 7.08
C LEU A 37 -12.07 -13.88 5.68
N ILE A 38 -12.76 -14.44 4.69
CA ILE A 38 -12.77 -13.89 3.33
C ILE A 38 -13.29 -12.45 3.37
N ASP A 39 -14.38 -12.20 4.07
CA ASP A 39 -14.93 -10.85 4.20
C ASP A 39 -13.95 -9.91 4.89
N THR A 40 -13.30 -10.38 5.96
CA THR A 40 -12.32 -9.60 6.69
C THR A 40 -11.14 -9.22 5.78
N TYR A 41 -10.61 -10.18 5.03
CA TYR A 41 -9.50 -9.92 4.11
C TYR A 41 -9.92 -8.95 3.00
N ALA A 42 -11.13 -9.10 2.49
CA ALA A 42 -11.63 -8.20 1.45
C ALA A 42 -11.70 -6.75 1.94
N LEU A 43 -12.17 -6.54 3.16
CA LEU A 43 -12.24 -5.20 3.76
C LEU A 43 -10.85 -4.62 4.00
N GLU A 44 -9.94 -5.44 4.49
CA GLU A 44 -8.56 -5.00 4.72
C GLU A 44 -7.87 -4.65 3.40
N LEU A 45 -8.04 -5.49 2.37
CA LEU A 45 -7.48 -5.21 1.04
C LEU A 45 -8.02 -3.90 0.50
N CYS A 46 -9.33 -3.69 0.62
CA CYS A 46 -9.94 -2.45 0.15
C CYS A 46 -9.32 -1.23 0.83
N SER A 47 -9.13 -1.31 2.15
CA SER A 47 -8.53 -0.22 2.92
C SER A 47 -7.09 0.05 2.49
N LEU A 48 -6.29 -1.00 2.35
CA LEU A 48 -4.89 -0.86 1.94
C LEU A 48 -4.76 -0.33 0.52
N GLU A 49 -5.62 -0.79 -0.38
CA GLU A 49 -5.60 -0.34 -1.77
C GLU A 49 -6.00 1.12 -1.90
N ARG A 50 -6.95 1.58 -1.08
CA ARG A 50 -7.32 2.98 -1.05
C ARG A 50 -6.17 3.86 -0.56
N ARG A 51 -5.48 3.40 0.48
CA ARG A 51 -4.32 4.12 1.00
C ARG A 51 -3.22 4.16 -0.04
N TYR A 52 -2.96 3.04 -0.70
CA TYR A 52 -1.96 2.96 -1.76
C TYR A 52 -2.29 3.93 -2.89
N SER A 53 -3.54 3.94 -3.34
CA SER A 53 -3.99 4.85 -4.39
C SER A 53 -3.79 6.31 -4.00
N TYR A 54 -4.12 6.65 -2.74
CA TYR A 54 -3.92 8.00 -2.23
C TYR A 54 -2.44 8.39 -2.29
N LEU A 55 -1.56 7.49 -1.84
CA LEU A 55 -0.13 7.78 -1.82
C LEU A 55 0.45 7.91 -3.23
N ILE A 56 -0.01 7.09 -4.17
CA ILE A 56 0.42 7.20 -5.57
C ILE A 56 -0.02 8.55 -6.15
N LYS A 57 -1.25 8.96 -5.91
CA LYS A 57 -1.74 10.27 -6.37
C LYS A 57 -0.94 11.40 -5.75
N LYS A 58 -0.62 11.28 -4.47
CA LYS A 58 0.20 12.27 -3.78
C LYS A 58 1.60 12.34 -4.38
N ALA A 59 2.20 11.19 -4.69
CA ALA A 59 3.51 11.15 -5.33
C ALA A 59 3.51 11.87 -6.67
N LYS A 60 2.48 11.64 -7.47
CA LYS A 60 2.35 12.30 -8.77
C LYS A 60 2.18 13.81 -8.61
N ARG A 61 1.35 14.22 -7.65
CA ARG A 61 1.09 15.64 -7.38
C ARG A 61 2.36 16.35 -6.91
N GLU A 62 3.17 15.69 -6.11
CA GLU A 62 4.40 16.25 -5.56
C GLU A 62 5.63 15.94 -6.41
N LYS A 63 5.42 15.30 -7.55
CA LYS A 63 6.47 14.95 -8.50
C LYS A 63 7.59 14.11 -7.88
N ILE A 64 7.21 13.20 -7.00
CA ILE A 64 8.17 12.26 -6.41
C ILE A 64 8.42 11.16 -7.44
N ARG A 65 9.67 11.00 -7.84
CA ARG A 65 10.06 10.06 -8.88
C ARG A 65 10.89 8.92 -8.31
N ALA A 66 10.34 7.73 -8.30
CA ALA A 66 11.10 6.53 -7.99
C ALA A 66 10.32 5.28 -8.40
N PHE A 67 9.45 5.47 -9.37
CA PHE A 67 8.68 4.38 -9.93
C PHE A 67 9.10 4.10 -11.35
#